data_b4f4cd139390c038c12408906828ccfa
#
_entry.id   b4f4cd139390c038c12408906828ccfa
#
_cell.length_a   1.000
_cell.length_b   1.000
_cell.length_c   1.000
_cell.angle_alpha   90.00
_cell.angle_beta   90.00
_cell.angle_gamma   90.00
#
_symmetry.space_group_name_H-M   'P 1'
#
loop_
_entity.id
_entity.type
_entity.pdbx_description
1 polymer ?
#
loop_
_entity_poly.entity_id
_entity_poly.type
_entity_poly.pdbx_seq_one_letter_code
_entity_poly.pdbx_strand_id
1 'polypeptide(L)'
;MHMKSLTFAIAIAGTLLAIVSTPLGIAADNALRIPAFTAYLEPDNGGARISSKSGVTSWKDASTKVLWFGELKKPGELNVAVELRLPQDANSKLRLTVADQSHDAVVKGAGTNTVTARFGNFTVAKPGYQKFTLESLNASGQSSGDIDALVLDGVTTNNTHFNYKSRRNAASVHLGYPVPKGTNVAAFYCEMTGVEDPVHTYYMACGWHRGYFGMQVNSPTERRIIFSVWDSGGEGVDRKKVEDDNRVKLMGKGENVYTGDFGNEGTGGHSHLKFQWKTGEKQRFVVTAQPTNQTFTIYSGYWFHPEKKEWMLISSWRAPKEGGWLRGLYSFSENFGGNNGHIARKALYGNQWIRTDAGQWLELTTARFTHDVTGKSDRLDRFMGVENGQFFLSHGGFNEGFTKSGESFPRPATGQLPDIKLPLP
;
A
#
# COMPACT_ATOMS: atom_id res chain seq x y z
N MET A 1 11.35 -24.65 -95.38
CA MET A 1 12.34 -23.73 -94.87
C MET A 1 12.06 -23.54 -93.36
N HIS A 2 12.76 -24.32 -92.54
CA HIS A 2 12.44 -24.38 -91.08
C HIS A 2 13.46 -23.50 -90.36
N MET A 3 12.91 -22.52 -89.62
CA MET A 3 13.70 -21.74 -88.65
C MET A 3 13.49 -22.32 -87.24
N LYS A 4 14.59 -22.79 -86.62
CA LYS A 4 14.66 -23.24 -85.25
C LYS A 4 14.87 -22.04 -84.31
N SER A 5 13.94 -21.84 -83.40
CA SER A 5 14.07 -20.88 -82.30
C SER A 5 14.93 -21.47 -81.20
N LEU A 6 15.95 -20.75 -80.77
CA LEU A 6 16.83 -21.08 -79.62
C LEU A 6 16.38 -20.28 -78.42
N THR A 7 15.91 -20.97 -77.39
CA THR A 7 15.52 -20.33 -76.09
C THR A 7 16.70 -20.41 -75.15
N PHE A 8 17.19 -19.22 -74.72
CA PHE A 8 18.20 -19.09 -73.65
C PHE A 8 17.53 -19.01 -72.30
N ALA A 9 17.79 -19.94 -71.41
CA ALA A 9 17.36 -19.87 -70.01
C ALA A 9 18.46 -19.21 -69.16
N ILE A 10 18.18 -18.07 -68.55
CA ILE A 10 19.08 -17.40 -67.63
C ILE A 10 18.69 -17.89 -66.23
N ALA A 11 19.58 -18.63 -65.58
CA ALA A 11 19.44 -19.00 -64.16
C ALA A 11 19.95 -17.85 -63.27
N ILE A 12 19.06 -17.21 -62.52
CA ILE A 12 19.41 -16.22 -61.48
C ILE A 12 19.63 -16.99 -60.18
N ALA A 13 20.87 -17.12 -59.75
CA ALA A 13 21.22 -17.62 -58.44
C ALA A 13 20.97 -16.50 -57.37
N GLY A 14 19.87 -16.56 -56.67
CA GLY A 14 19.59 -15.68 -55.53
C GLY A 14 20.37 -16.15 -54.31
N THR A 15 21.40 -15.41 -53.93
CA THR A 15 22.10 -15.58 -52.63
C THR A 15 21.24 -15.00 -51.53
N LEU A 16 20.59 -15.86 -50.73
CA LEU A 16 19.92 -15.43 -49.50
C LEU A 16 21.00 -15.05 -48.47
N LEU A 17 21.18 -13.76 -48.23
CA LEU A 17 21.98 -13.25 -47.12
C LEU A 17 21.13 -13.39 -45.85
N ALA A 18 21.38 -14.42 -45.06
CA ALA A 18 20.82 -14.52 -43.70
C ALA A 18 21.50 -13.46 -42.82
N ILE A 19 20.78 -12.38 -42.52
CA ILE A 19 21.20 -11.42 -41.51
C ILE A 19 21.03 -12.12 -40.16
N VAL A 20 22.12 -12.69 -39.67
CA VAL A 20 22.19 -13.11 -38.25
C VAL A 20 22.33 -11.85 -37.43
N SER A 21 21.23 -11.35 -36.92
CA SER A 21 21.26 -10.33 -35.89
C SER A 21 21.82 -10.96 -34.61
N THR A 22 23.09 -10.71 -34.32
CA THR A 22 23.63 -10.98 -32.98
C THR A 22 22.87 -10.14 -31.99
N PRO A 23 22.28 -10.74 -30.92
CA PRO A 23 21.66 -9.94 -29.86
C PRO A 23 22.75 -9.08 -29.24
N LEU A 24 22.57 -7.75 -29.24
CA LEU A 24 23.46 -6.85 -28.52
C LEU A 24 23.46 -7.31 -27.06
N GLY A 25 24.61 -7.70 -26.56
CA GLY A 25 24.80 -8.07 -25.17
C GLY A 25 24.56 -6.84 -24.31
N ILE A 26 23.86 -7.02 -23.19
CA ILE A 26 23.77 -5.99 -22.13
C ILE A 26 25.21 -5.66 -21.74
N ALA A 27 25.65 -4.40 -21.98
CA ALA A 27 26.93 -3.94 -21.51
C ALA A 27 26.95 -3.93 -19.99
N ALA A 28 27.82 -4.73 -19.38
CA ALA A 28 27.81 -5.03 -17.95
C ALA A 28 28.00 -3.80 -17.03
N ASP A 29 28.62 -2.72 -17.53
CA ASP A 29 29.07 -1.60 -16.68
C ASP A 29 28.03 -0.51 -16.40
N ASN A 30 26.89 -0.45 -17.10
CA ASN A 30 25.87 0.59 -16.93
C ASN A 30 24.44 0.07 -16.72
N ALA A 31 24.25 -1.24 -16.62
CA ALA A 31 22.92 -1.82 -16.48
C ALA A 31 22.34 -1.55 -15.08
N LEU A 32 21.09 -1.10 -15.04
CA LEU A 32 20.34 -0.87 -13.79
C LEU A 32 19.89 -2.22 -13.23
N ARG A 33 20.33 -2.57 -12.05
CA ARG A 33 20.01 -3.82 -11.37
C ARG A 33 18.98 -3.58 -10.26
N ILE A 34 17.76 -4.10 -10.42
CA ILE A 34 16.65 -3.99 -9.46
C ILE A 34 16.57 -5.28 -8.66
N PRO A 35 16.84 -5.25 -7.34
CA PRO A 35 16.84 -6.45 -6.52
C PRO A 35 15.48 -7.16 -6.50
N ALA A 36 15.46 -8.49 -6.58
CA ALA A 36 14.22 -9.26 -6.59
C ALA A 36 13.46 -9.21 -5.26
N PHE A 37 14.09 -8.82 -4.15
CA PHE A 37 13.38 -8.61 -2.89
C PHE A 37 12.44 -7.40 -2.90
N THR A 38 12.49 -6.55 -3.91
CA THR A 38 11.55 -5.44 -4.12
C THR A 38 10.32 -5.82 -4.95
N ALA A 39 10.31 -7.05 -5.49
CA ALA A 39 9.20 -7.56 -6.29
C ALA A 39 7.94 -7.84 -5.45
N TYR A 40 6.83 -8.01 -6.14
CA TYR A 40 5.54 -8.44 -5.61
C TYR A 40 5.14 -9.78 -6.21
N LEU A 41 4.25 -10.51 -5.54
CA LEU A 41 3.66 -11.74 -6.07
C LEU A 41 2.20 -11.51 -6.44
N GLU A 42 1.75 -12.14 -7.52
CA GLU A 42 0.35 -12.16 -7.93
C GLU A 42 -0.05 -13.62 -8.26
N PRO A 43 -1.05 -14.21 -7.55
CA PRO A 43 -1.75 -13.63 -6.40
C PRO A 43 -0.83 -13.37 -5.21
N ASP A 44 -1.19 -12.41 -4.35
CA ASP A 44 -0.45 -12.11 -3.13
C ASP A 44 -0.40 -13.36 -2.22
N ASN A 45 0.79 -13.63 -1.67
CA ASN A 45 1.15 -14.87 -0.97
C ASN A 45 1.10 -16.14 -1.83
N GLY A 46 1.09 -16.05 -3.17
CA GLY A 46 1.16 -17.20 -4.07
C GLY A 46 2.54 -17.84 -4.10
N GLY A 47 2.62 -19.12 -4.39
CA GLY A 47 3.64 -20.07 -4.80
C GLY A 47 5.14 -19.75 -4.78
N ALA A 48 5.59 -18.65 -4.13
CA ALA A 48 6.98 -18.25 -3.99
C ALA A 48 7.21 -17.51 -2.66
N ARG A 49 8.48 -17.30 -2.29
CA ARG A 49 8.88 -16.54 -1.10
C ARG A 49 9.76 -15.37 -1.49
N ILE A 50 9.58 -14.22 -0.82
CA ILE A 50 10.44 -13.06 -1.01
C ILE A 50 11.13 -12.70 0.30
N SER A 51 12.46 -12.55 0.27
CA SER A 51 13.25 -12.08 1.42
C SER A 51 14.35 -11.14 0.97
N SER A 52 14.74 -10.21 1.85
CA SER A 52 15.85 -9.26 1.60
C SER A 52 17.20 -9.94 1.41
N LYS A 53 17.37 -11.18 1.90
CA LYS A 53 18.61 -11.93 1.80
C LYS A 53 18.75 -12.73 0.50
N SER A 54 17.64 -13.24 -0.04
CA SER A 54 17.66 -14.25 -1.09
C SER A 54 16.81 -13.91 -2.32
N GLY A 55 16.22 -12.71 -2.38
CA GLY A 55 15.33 -12.33 -3.48
C GLY A 55 14.05 -13.16 -3.48
N VAL A 56 13.60 -13.60 -4.65
CA VAL A 56 12.44 -14.50 -4.84
C VAL A 56 12.95 -15.93 -4.89
N THR A 57 12.42 -16.80 -4.02
CA THR A 57 12.85 -18.21 -3.90
C THR A 57 11.65 -19.16 -3.84
N SER A 58 11.93 -20.45 -4.01
CA SER A 58 10.90 -21.50 -3.92
C SER A 58 9.75 -21.34 -4.92
N TRP A 59 9.99 -20.69 -6.04
CA TRP A 59 9.00 -20.46 -7.08
C TRP A 59 8.77 -21.72 -7.90
N LYS A 60 7.70 -22.47 -7.57
CA LYS A 60 7.31 -23.74 -8.19
C LYS A 60 5.88 -23.74 -8.74
N ASP A 61 5.10 -22.73 -8.42
CA ASP A 61 3.74 -22.58 -8.90
C ASP A 61 3.74 -21.68 -10.14
N ALA A 62 3.42 -22.26 -11.30
CA ALA A 62 3.37 -21.57 -12.57
C ALA A 62 2.26 -20.50 -12.65
N SER A 63 1.24 -20.57 -11.78
CA SER A 63 0.20 -19.54 -11.70
C SER A 63 0.68 -18.27 -11.00
N THR A 64 1.76 -18.35 -10.22
CA THR A 64 2.34 -17.22 -9.51
C THR A 64 3.20 -16.38 -10.44
N LYS A 65 2.93 -15.08 -10.49
CA LYS A 65 3.71 -14.08 -11.24
C LYS A 65 4.59 -13.29 -10.30
N VAL A 66 5.77 -12.89 -10.77
CA VAL A 66 6.69 -11.99 -10.07
C VAL A 66 6.66 -10.64 -10.77
N LEU A 67 6.35 -9.58 -10.00
CA LEU A 67 6.09 -8.25 -10.53
C LEU A 67 7.09 -7.23 -10.00
N TRP A 68 7.60 -6.37 -10.88
CA TRP A 68 8.29 -5.14 -10.48
C TRP A 68 7.57 -3.94 -11.06
N PHE A 69 7.76 -2.81 -10.42
CA PHE A 69 7.24 -1.52 -10.86
C PHE A 69 8.33 -0.47 -10.78
N GLY A 70 8.47 0.30 -11.84
CA GLY A 70 9.44 1.39 -11.90
C GLY A 70 8.98 2.51 -12.80
N GLU A 71 9.27 3.74 -12.42
CA GLU A 71 8.97 4.91 -13.23
C GLU A 71 10.12 5.17 -14.20
N LEU A 72 9.83 5.03 -15.49
CA LEU A 72 10.75 5.38 -16.58
C LEU A 72 10.43 6.79 -17.07
N LYS A 73 11.40 7.69 -17.03
CA LYS A 73 11.20 9.12 -17.35
C LYS A 73 11.30 9.42 -18.86
N LYS A 74 11.76 8.46 -19.66
CA LYS A 74 11.98 8.64 -21.11
C LYS A 74 11.38 7.47 -21.89
N PRO A 75 10.73 7.74 -23.03
CA PRO A 75 10.38 6.70 -23.99
C PRO A 75 11.64 6.21 -24.72
N GLY A 76 11.56 5.03 -25.35
CA GLY A 76 12.64 4.48 -26.16
C GLY A 76 12.81 2.97 -25.95
N GLU A 77 13.94 2.46 -26.43
CA GLU A 77 14.31 1.05 -26.32
C GLU A 77 14.81 0.73 -24.90
N LEU A 78 14.34 -0.42 -24.41
CA LEU A 78 14.67 -0.99 -23.10
C LEU A 78 15.06 -2.45 -23.27
N ASN A 79 16.32 -2.77 -23.03
CA ASN A 79 16.80 -4.15 -23.00
C ASN A 79 16.60 -4.74 -21.61
N VAL A 80 15.98 -5.93 -21.52
CA VAL A 80 15.59 -6.52 -20.24
C VAL A 80 16.14 -7.92 -20.09
N ALA A 81 16.66 -8.20 -18.90
CA ALA A 81 17.08 -9.53 -18.48
C ALA A 81 16.70 -9.78 -17.02
N VAL A 82 16.77 -11.04 -16.61
CA VAL A 82 16.59 -11.47 -15.22
C VAL A 82 17.77 -12.32 -14.81
N GLU A 83 18.38 -11.99 -13.68
CA GLU A 83 19.39 -12.80 -13.02
C GLU A 83 18.73 -13.78 -12.06
N LEU A 84 19.10 -15.05 -12.17
CA LEU A 84 18.52 -16.13 -11.35
C LEU A 84 19.52 -17.26 -11.14
N ARG A 85 19.24 -18.11 -10.16
CA ARG A 85 19.96 -19.36 -9.89
C ARG A 85 19.05 -20.55 -10.11
N LEU A 86 19.58 -21.55 -10.79
CA LEU A 86 18.92 -22.83 -11.06
C LEU A 86 19.86 -23.97 -10.73
N PRO A 87 19.35 -25.13 -10.27
CA PRO A 87 20.17 -26.33 -10.14
C PRO A 87 20.96 -26.65 -11.41
N GLN A 88 22.12 -27.26 -11.25
CA GLN A 88 22.95 -27.67 -12.37
C GLN A 88 22.13 -28.44 -13.41
N ASP A 89 22.27 -28.07 -14.69
CA ASP A 89 21.59 -28.65 -15.85
C ASP A 89 20.04 -28.56 -15.86
N ALA A 90 19.41 -27.99 -14.86
CA ALA A 90 17.98 -27.68 -14.91
C ALA A 90 17.68 -26.61 -15.97
N ASN A 91 16.54 -26.75 -16.63
CA ASN A 91 16.07 -25.74 -17.58
C ASN A 91 14.87 -24.99 -17.01
N SER A 92 14.79 -23.68 -17.27
CA SER A 92 13.61 -22.87 -16.98
C SER A 92 13.21 -22.09 -18.23
N LYS A 93 11.92 -22.13 -18.54
CA LYS A 93 11.30 -21.31 -19.57
C LYS A 93 10.48 -20.23 -18.92
N LEU A 94 10.80 -18.98 -19.19
CA LEU A 94 10.21 -17.80 -18.57
C LEU A 94 9.68 -16.87 -19.65
N ARG A 95 8.61 -16.13 -19.30
CA ARG A 95 8.07 -15.03 -20.11
C ARG A 95 8.16 -13.75 -19.31
N LEU A 96 8.66 -12.69 -19.94
CA LEU A 96 8.61 -11.35 -19.40
C LEU A 96 7.69 -10.48 -20.25
N THR A 97 6.79 -9.77 -19.56
CA THR A 97 5.87 -8.80 -20.19
C THR A 97 6.18 -7.41 -19.65
N VAL A 98 6.34 -6.43 -20.55
CA VAL A 98 6.48 -4.99 -20.26
C VAL A 98 5.44 -4.27 -21.12
N ALA A 99 4.56 -3.48 -20.52
CA ALA A 99 3.37 -2.96 -21.20
C ALA A 99 2.59 -4.10 -21.87
N ASP A 100 2.47 -4.11 -23.20
CA ASP A 100 1.74 -5.09 -24.02
C ASP A 100 2.68 -6.03 -24.79
N GLN A 101 3.99 -5.90 -24.61
CA GLN A 101 4.99 -6.72 -25.29
C GLN A 101 5.45 -7.86 -24.39
N SER A 102 5.49 -9.07 -24.92
CA SER A 102 5.90 -10.27 -24.18
C SER A 102 6.99 -11.01 -24.93
N HIS A 103 8.06 -11.34 -24.24
CA HIS A 103 9.18 -12.13 -24.81
C HIS A 103 9.48 -13.33 -23.91
N ASP A 104 9.82 -14.45 -24.55
CA ASP A 104 10.18 -15.69 -23.88
C ASP A 104 11.70 -15.86 -23.83
N ALA A 105 12.20 -16.46 -22.76
CA ALA A 105 13.59 -16.87 -22.62
C ALA A 105 13.68 -18.28 -22.04
N VAL A 106 14.65 -19.03 -22.51
CA VAL A 106 15.03 -20.34 -21.95
C VAL A 106 16.41 -20.20 -21.34
N VAL A 107 16.57 -20.64 -20.11
CA VAL A 107 17.84 -20.56 -19.38
C VAL A 107 18.19 -21.93 -18.82
N LYS A 108 19.47 -22.30 -18.91
CA LYS A 108 20.05 -23.51 -18.33
C LYS A 108 20.77 -23.16 -17.03
N GLY A 109 20.51 -23.94 -15.98
CA GLY A 109 21.11 -23.75 -14.68
C GLY A 109 22.59 -24.09 -14.62
N ALA A 110 23.30 -23.39 -13.74
CA ALA A 110 24.72 -23.55 -13.44
C ALA A 110 24.99 -23.79 -11.93
N GLY A 111 24.06 -24.47 -11.25
CA GLY A 111 24.16 -24.79 -9.83
C GLY A 111 23.99 -23.55 -8.94
N THR A 112 25.01 -23.20 -8.19
CA THR A 112 25.02 -22.02 -7.32
C THR A 112 25.36 -20.72 -8.03
N ASN A 113 25.86 -20.80 -9.28
CA ASN A 113 26.21 -19.62 -10.07
C ASN A 113 24.96 -18.95 -10.63
N THR A 114 24.96 -17.63 -10.64
CA THR A 114 23.92 -16.82 -11.28
C THR A 114 24.00 -16.98 -12.79
N VAL A 115 22.86 -17.20 -13.42
CA VAL A 115 22.66 -17.22 -14.86
C VAL A 115 21.72 -16.09 -15.27
N THR A 116 21.76 -15.69 -16.54
CA THR A 116 20.97 -14.56 -17.04
C THR A 116 19.98 -15.02 -18.11
N ALA A 117 18.71 -14.89 -17.82
CA ALA A 117 17.63 -15.00 -18.80
C ALA A 117 17.49 -13.66 -19.54
N ARG A 118 17.78 -13.63 -20.85
CA ARG A 118 17.72 -12.42 -21.69
C ARG A 118 16.42 -12.41 -22.48
N PHE A 119 15.63 -11.35 -22.32
CA PHE A 119 14.34 -11.18 -23.01
C PHE A 119 14.45 -10.25 -24.24
N GLY A 120 15.58 -9.56 -24.41
CA GLY A 120 15.80 -8.66 -25.52
C GLY A 120 15.20 -7.27 -25.33
N ASN A 121 14.88 -6.61 -26.43
CA ASN A 121 14.43 -5.22 -26.44
C ASN A 121 12.90 -5.11 -26.36
N PHE A 122 12.44 -4.17 -25.54
CA PHE A 122 11.06 -3.71 -25.44
C PHE A 122 11.01 -2.24 -25.81
N THR A 123 9.91 -1.79 -26.41
CA THR A 123 9.70 -0.38 -26.71
C THR A 123 8.82 0.24 -25.64
N VAL A 124 9.35 1.20 -24.89
CA VAL A 124 8.59 2.02 -23.94
C VAL A 124 8.02 3.22 -24.71
N ALA A 125 6.74 3.16 -25.04
CA ALA A 125 6.09 4.18 -25.86
C ALA A 125 5.85 5.50 -25.10
N LYS A 126 5.61 5.43 -23.78
CA LYS A 126 5.31 6.59 -22.92
C LYS A 126 6.09 6.50 -21.62
N PRO A 127 6.61 7.64 -21.11
CA PRO A 127 7.17 7.70 -19.77
C PRO A 127 6.08 7.42 -18.71
N GLY A 128 6.51 7.11 -17.50
CA GLY A 128 5.66 6.82 -16.37
C GLY A 128 5.96 5.46 -15.73
N TYR A 129 5.12 5.03 -14.80
CA TYR A 129 5.27 3.72 -14.17
C TYR A 129 5.04 2.58 -15.18
N GLN A 130 6.04 1.71 -15.27
CA GLN A 130 5.97 0.47 -16.04
C GLN A 130 5.86 -0.73 -15.10
N LYS A 131 4.99 -1.66 -15.45
CA LYS A 131 4.86 -2.98 -14.80
C LYS A 131 5.68 -3.98 -15.57
N PHE A 132 6.60 -4.68 -14.89
CA PHE A 132 7.37 -5.80 -15.40
C PHE A 132 6.77 -7.07 -14.81
N THR A 133 6.24 -7.94 -15.63
CA THR A 133 5.60 -9.19 -15.20
C THR A 133 6.41 -10.38 -15.66
N LEU A 134 7.00 -11.12 -14.72
CA LEU A 134 7.72 -12.36 -15.01
C LEU A 134 6.81 -13.55 -14.66
N GLU A 135 6.63 -14.43 -15.65
CA GLU A 135 5.80 -15.64 -15.59
C GLU A 135 6.63 -16.88 -15.84
N SER A 136 6.28 -17.96 -15.14
CA SER A 136 6.83 -19.28 -15.42
C SER A 136 6.04 -19.98 -16.52
N LEU A 137 6.73 -20.50 -17.52
CA LEU A 137 6.17 -21.37 -18.56
C LEU A 137 6.53 -22.85 -18.33
N ASN A 138 7.05 -23.18 -17.14
CA ASN A 138 7.39 -24.53 -16.76
C ASN A 138 6.12 -25.29 -16.33
N ALA A 139 6.20 -26.63 -16.31
CA ALA A 139 5.16 -27.44 -15.71
C ALA A 139 5.03 -27.15 -14.20
N SER A 140 3.80 -27.23 -13.67
CA SER A 140 3.56 -27.01 -12.24
C SER A 140 4.39 -27.98 -11.39
N GLY A 141 4.99 -27.48 -10.32
CA GLY A 141 5.90 -28.21 -9.46
C GLY A 141 7.38 -28.16 -9.85
N GLN A 142 7.70 -27.79 -11.09
CA GLN A 142 9.08 -27.50 -11.48
C GLN A 142 9.56 -26.17 -10.91
N SER A 143 10.83 -26.11 -10.50
CA SER A 143 11.43 -24.85 -10.07
C SER A 143 11.58 -23.89 -11.25
N SER A 144 11.13 -22.67 -11.11
CA SER A 144 11.34 -21.59 -12.08
C SER A 144 12.66 -20.83 -11.86
N GLY A 145 13.38 -21.19 -10.78
CA GLY A 145 14.63 -20.58 -10.34
C GLY A 145 14.43 -19.63 -9.16
N ASP A 146 15.52 -19.38 -8.46
CA ASP A 146 15.61 -18.35 -7.44
C ASP A 146 16.05 -17.03 -8.11
N ILE A 147 15.18 -16.03 -8.08
CA ILE A 147 15.40 -14.77 -8.79
C ILE A 147 16.21 -13.80 -7.91
N ASP A 148 17.31 -13.29 -8.45
CA ASP A 148 18.20 -12.34 -7.75
C ASP A 148 17.89 -10.88 -8.13
N ALA A 149 17.65 -10.60 -9.43
CA ALA A 149 17.38 -9.23 -9.89
C ALA A 149 16.68 -9.19 -11.27
N LEU A 150 15.94 -8.11 -11.49
CA LEU A 150 15.59 -7.60 -12.81
C LEU A 150 16.73 -6.67 -13.28
N VAL A 151 17.19 -6.82 -14.51
CA VAL A 151 18.28 -6.04 -15.10
C VAL A 151 17.77 -5.28 -16.30
N LEU A 152 17.97 -3.98 -16.30
CA LEU A 152 17.49 -3.04 -17.32
C LEU A 152 18.66 -2.28 -17.93
N ASP A 153 18.66 -2.12 -19.26
CA ASP A 153 19.65 -1.33 -20.00
C ASP A 153 18.97 -0.58 -21.15
N GLY A 154 19.56 0.53 -21.55
CA GLY A 154 19.06 1.36 -22.64
C GLY A 154 18.79 2.79 -22.25
N VAL A 155 18.37 3.60 -23.22
CA VAL A 155 18.16 5.05 -23.03
C VAL A 155 17.05 5.39 -22.04
N THR A 156 16.12 4.47 -21.83
CA THR A 156 14.99 4.61 -20.91
C THR A 156 15.39 4.48 -19.43
N THR A 157 16.58 3.92 -19.13
CA THR A 157 17.06 3.73 -17.75
C THR A 157 17.62 5.01 -17.11
N ASN A 158 17.73 6.10 -17.87
CA ASN A 158 18.20 7.38 -17.33
C ASN A 158 17.12 8.07 -16.48
N ASN A 159 17.48 8.45 -15.24
CA ASN A 159 16.59 9.13 -14.29
C ASN A 159 15.32 8.32 -13.93
N THR A 160 15.44 7.03 -13.78
CA THR A 160 14.35 6.15 -13.34
C THR A 160 14.09 6.28 -11.83
N HIS A 161 12.90 5.87 -11.41
CA HIS A 161 12.58 5.73 -9.99
C HIS A 161 12.10 4.30 -9.70
N PHE A 162 12.88 3.56 -8.91
CA PHE A 162 12.55 2.24 -8.39
C PHE A 162 12.68 2.21 -6.87
N ASN A 163 11.90 1.34 -6.23
CA ASN A 163 12.15 1.02 -4.83
C ASN A 163 13.34 0.06 -4.71
N TYR A 164 14.33 0.41 -3.90
CA TYR A 164 15.51 -0.44 -3.59
C TYR A 164 15.49 -0.96 -2.16
N LYS A 165 14.39 -0.74 -1.41
CA LYS A 165 14.24 -1.23 -0.04
C LYS A 165 13.39 -2.48 0.01
N SER A 166 13.66 -3.32 1.00
CA SER A 166 12.88 -4.55 1.22
C SER A 166 11.43 -4.28 1.67
N ARG A 167 11.13 -3.08 2.14
CA ARG A 167 9.78 -2.65 2.49
C ARG A 167 8.94 -2.47 1.22
N ARG A 168 7.84 -3.22 1.12
CA ARG A 168 6.96 -3.27 -0.06
C ARG A 168 5.56 -2.69 0.19
N ASN A 169 5.38 -1.98 1.32
CA ASN A 169 4.16 -1.23 1.60
C ASN A 169 4.03 -0.04 0.65
N ALA A 170 2.79 0.39 0.42
CA ALA A 170 2.51 1.76 0.01
C ALA A 170 2.83 2.74 1.16
N ALA A 171 3.01 4.02 0.86
CA ALA A 171 3.17 5.04 1.88
C ALA A 171 1.89 5.17 2.72
N SER A 172 2.00 5.33 4.04
CA SER A 172 0.88 5.80 4.86
C SER A 172 0.62 7.27 4.58
N VAL A 173 -0.65 7.64 4.45
CA VAL A 173 -1.10 9.00 4.10
C VAL A 173 -2.11 9.52 5.12
N HIS A 174 -2.01 10.81 5.44
CA HIS A 174 -2.76 11.40 6.55
C HIS A 174 -3.46 12.70 6.17
N LEU A 175 -4.60 12.96 6.83
CA LEU A 175 -5.32 14.23 6.88
C LEU A 175 -5.18 14.81 8.28
N GLY A 176 -4.49 15.92 8.45
CA GLY A 176 -4.48 16.68 9.71
C GLY A 176 -5.57 17.75 9.68
N TYR A 177 -6.39 17.82 10.71
CA TYR A 177 -7.49 18.79 10.81
C TYR A 177 -7.09 19.95 11.70
N PRO A 178 -6.97 21.18 11.16
CA PRO A 178 -6.73 22.37 11.98
C PRO A 178 -7.97 22.68 12.84
N VAL A 179 -7.75 22.79 14.13
CA VAL A 179 -8.77 23.22 15.09
C VAL A 179 -8.49 24.66 15.53
N PRO A 180 -9.51 25.52 15.68
CA PRO A 180 -9.30 26.88 16.17
C PRO A 180 -8.54 26.89 17.50
N LYS A 181 -7.60 27.81 17.65
CA LYS A 181 -6.74 27.91 18.84
C LYS A 181 -7.61 28.16 20.11
N GLY A 182 -7.29 27.44 21.17
CA GLY A 182 -8.02 27.55 22.44
C GLY A 182 -9.33 26.75 22.52
N THR A 183 -9.66 25.94 21.51
CA THR A 183 -10.83 25.08 21.53
C THR A 183 -10.55 23.81 22.33
N ASN A 184 -11.35 23.56 23.36
CA ASN A 184 -11.41 22.29 24.06
C ASN A 184 -12.33 21.34 23.29
N VAL A 185 -11.79 20.27 22.71
CA VAL A 185 -12.54 19.33 21.86
C VAL A 185 -13.00 18.13 22.68
N ALA A 186 -14.27 18.09 23.02
CA ALA A 186 -14.89 17.01 23.80
C ALA A 186 -15.27 15.80 22.93
N ALA A 187 -15.59 16.01 21.64
CA ALA A 187 -15.85 14.92 20.71
C ALA A 187 -15.32 15.26 19.30
N PHE A 188 -14.92 14.22 18.55
CA PHE A 188 -14.58 14.29 17.15
C PHE A 188 -15.36 13.23 16.38
N TYR A 189 -16.13 13.67 15.40
CA TYR A 189 -16.95 12.86 14.50
C TYR A 189 -16.38 12.88 13.09
N CYS A 190 -16.43 11.73 12.40
CA CYS A 190 -16.07 11.60 11.00
C CYS A 190 -16.88 10.49 10.32
N GLU A 191 -17.35 10.76 9.09
CA GLU A 191 -17.89 9.74 8.19
C GLU A 191 -16.78 9.24 7.26
N MET A 192 -16.77 7.94 6.98
CA MET A 192 -15.74 7.33 6.14
C MET A 192 -16.33 6.26 5.24
N THR A 193 -15.84 6.20 3.97
CA THR A 193 -16.25 5.18 3.00
C THR A 193 -15.00 4.58 2.37
N GLY A 194 -14.78 3.26 2.54
CA GLY A 194 -13.76 2.52 1.80
C GLY A 194 -14.18 2.39 0.34
N VAL A 195 -13.29 2.73 -0.60
CA VAL A 195 -13.53 2.68 -2.05
C VAL A 195 -12.70 1.58 -2.70
N GLU A 196 -11.42 1.52 -2.39
CA GLU A 196 -10.48 0.48 -2.84
C GLU A 196 -9.79 -0.07 -1.59
N ASP A 197 -10.26 -1.21 -1.10
CA ASP A 197 -9.94 -1.74 0.22
C ASP A 197 -9.36 -3.18 0.19
N PRO A 198 -8.19 -3.38 -0.44
CA PRO A 198 -7.52 -4.68 -0.46
C PRO A 198 -7.15 -5.13 0.96
N VAL A 199 -6.84 -6.42 1.11
CA VAL A 199 -6.35 -6.98 2.38
C VAL A 199 -5.15 -6.19 2.90
N HIS A 200 -5.01 -6.13 4.22
CA HIS A 200 -4.01 -5.34 4.95
C HIS A 200 -4.15 -3.81 4.74
N THR A 201 -5.40 -3.35 4.69
CA THR A 201 -5.73 -1.92 4.67
C THR A 201 -6.29 -1.49 6.01
N TYR A 202 -5.82 -0.35 6.52
CA TYR A 202 -6.40 0.33 7.66
C TYR A 202 -6.81 1.75 7.28
N TYR A 203 -8.11 2.02 7.37
CA TYR A 203 -8.70 3.34 7.25
C TYR A 203 -9.06 3.86 8.64
N MET A 204 -8.39 4.89 9.11
CA MET A 204 -8.62 5.50 10.40
C MET A 204 -9.41 6.80 10.22
N ALA A 205 -10.61 6.82 10.79
CA ALA A 205 -11.54 7.95 10.72
C ALA A 205 -11.22 9.04 11.75
N CYS A 206 -11.08 8.67 13.01
CA CYS A 206 -10.88 9.57 14.12
C CYS A 206 -9.60 9.25 14.87
N GLY A 207 -8.54 9.98 14.58
CA GLY A 207 -7.27 9.96 15.30
C GLY A 207 -7.10 11.19 16.18
N TRP A 208 -6.39 11.03 17.27
CA TRP A 208 -5.99 12.11 18.17
C TRP A 208 -4.64 11.75 18.81
N HIS A 209 -4.06 12.66 19.56
CA HIS A 209 -2.72 12.48 20.15
C HIS A 209 -2.52 11.25 21.03
N ARG A 210 -3.60 10.56 21.45
CA ARG A 210 -3.55 9.38 22.35
C ARG A 210 -4.18 8.12 21.76
N GLY A 211 -4.61 8.13 20.49
CA GLY A 211 -5.21 6.94 19.93
C GLY A 211 -5.78 7.09 18.53
N TYR A 212 -6.43 6.04 18.11
CA TYR A 212 -6.98 5.93 16.75
C TYR A 212 -8.25 5.07 16.73
N PHE A 213 -9.17 5.43 15.85
CA PHE A 213 -10.45 4.78 15.67
C PHE A 213 -10.82 4.68 14.19
N GLY A 214 -11.09 3.48 13.70
CA GLY A 214 -11.41 3.26 12.27
C GLY A 214 -11.75 1.82 11.94
N MET A 215 -11.44 1.41 10.72
CA MET A 215 -11.79 0.10 10.18
C MET A 215 -10.65 -0.55 9.41
N GLN A 216 -10.54 -1.88 9.49
CA GLN A 216 -9.47 -2.66 8.87
C GLN A 216 -10.03 -3.76 7.97
N VAL A 217 -9.22 -4.13 6.95
CA VAL A 217 -9.34 -5.38 6.17
C VAL A 217 -8.16 -6.26 6.54
N ASN A 218 -8.41 -7.28 7.37
CA ASN A 218 -7.36 -8.14 7.93
C ASN A 218 -7.08 -9.39 7.08
N SER A 219 -8.14 -9.91 6.42
CA SER A 219 -8.04 -11.03 5.49
C SER A 219 -9.21 -10.97 4.48
N PRO A 220 -9.28 -11.86 3.49
CA PRO A 220 -10.44 -11.94 2.59
C PRO A 220 -11.77 -12.19 3.31
N THR A 221 -11.71 -12.76 4.52
CA THR A 221 -12.89 -13.14 5.32
C THR A 221 -13.01 -12.41 6.65
N GLU A 222 -12.10 -11.46 6.97
CA GLU A 222 -12.13 -10.73 8.24
C GLU A 222 -11.94 -9.24 8.05
N ARG A 223 -12.94 -8.46 8.47
CA ARG A 223 -12.91 -7.02 8.61
C ARG A 223 -13.20 -6.63 10.06
N ARG A 224 -12.66 -5.49 10.49
CA ARG A 224 -12.76 -5.04 11.88
C ARG A 224 -13.13 -3.56 11.96
N ILE A 225 -13.86 -3.21 13.03
CA ILE A 225 -13.92 -1.86 13.59
C ILE A 225 -12.92 -1.86 14.76
N ILE A 226 -11.95 -0.96 14.77
CA ILE A 226 -10.82 -0.98 15.70
C ILE A 226 -10.68 0.35 16.43
N PHE A 227 -10.54 0.29 17.76
CA PHE A 227 -10.30 1.44 18.63
C PHE A 227 -9.16 1.13 19.59
N SER A 228 -8.15 2.01 19.63
CA SER A 228 -6.98 1.82 20.49
C SER A 228 -6.53 3.12 21.14
N VAL A 229 -6.00 3.02 22.35
CA VAL A 229 -5.51 4.15 23.13
C VAL A 229 -4.10 3.83 23.63
N TRP A 230 -3.14 4.73 23.37
CA TRP A 230 -1.74 4.55 23.79
C TRP A 230 -1.53 4.80 25.27
N ASP A 231 -0.64 4.00 25.86
CA ASP A 231 -0.07 4.22 27.18
C ASP A 231 0.70 5.55 27.23
N SER A 232 1.00 6.03 28.41
CA SER A 232 1.85 7.20 28.65
C SER A 232 3.33 6.78 28.79
N GLY A 233 4.25 7.73 28.68
CA GLY A 233 5.65 7.53 29.06
C GLY A 233 6.61 7.06 27.97
N GLY A 234 6.26 7.27 26.71
CA GLY A 234 7.17 7.05 25.58
C GLY A 234 6.93 5.75 24.82
N GLU A 235 7.71 5.52 23.78
CA GLU A 235 7.59 4.40 22.87
C GLU A 235 8.09 3.08 23.49
N GLY A 236 7.30 2.49 24.38
CA GLY A 236 7.53 1.10 24.78
C GLY A 236 7.15 0.16 23.65
N VAL A 237 7.93 -0.90 23.42
CA VAL A 237 7.59 -1.97 22.45
C VAL A 237 7.00 -3.19 23.13
N ASP A 238 7.16 -3.31 24.44
CA ASP A 238 6.65 -4.41 25.28
C ASP A 238 5.84 -3.83 26.43
N ARG A 239 4.51 -3.98 26.36
CA ARG A 239 3.59 -3.45 27.36
C ARG A 239 3.83 -4.04 28.76
N LYS A 240 4.40 -5.23 28.87
CA LYS A 240 4.75 -5.84 30.18
C LYS A 240 5.79 -5.03 30.95
N LYS A 241 6.60 -4.24 30.24
CA LYS A 241 7.64 -3.37 30.82
C LYS A 241 7.15 -1.95 31.12
N VAL A 242 5.93 -1.60 30.68
CA VAL A 242 5.35 -0.29 30.99
C VAL A 242 4.89 -0.27 32.44
N GLU A 243 5.25 0.76 33.20
CA GLU A 243 4.82 0.95 34.57
C GLU A 243 3.28 1.11 34.65
N ASP A 244 2.68 0.60 35.71
CA ASP A 244 1.21 0.59 35.89
C ASP A 244 0.58 2.00 35.83
N ASP A 245 1.30 3.01 36.33
CA ASP A 245 0.88 4.42 36.30
C ASP A 245 0.91 5.04 34.90
N ASN A 246 1.54 4.37 33.95
CA ASN A 246 1.57 4.78 32.54
C ASN A 246 0.53 4.06 31.69
N ARG A 247 -0.03 2.94 32.19
CA ARG A 247 -0.95 2.10 31.39
C ARG A 247 -2.36 2.68 31.34
N VAL A 248 -2.94 2.64 30.16
CA VAL A 248 -4.38 2.86 30.00
C VAL A 248 -5.16 1.70 30.63
N LYS A 249 -6.30 2.00 31.25
CA LYS A 249 -7.17 1.01 31.91
C LYS A 249 -8.54 0.97 31.25
N LEU A 250 -8.99 -0.24 30.91
CA LEU A 250 -10.30 -0.46 30.32
C LEU A 250 -11.39 -0.07 31.34
N MET A 251 -12.33 0.77 30.93
CA MET A 251 -13.47 1.21 31.75
C MET A 251 -14.77 0.52 31.35
N GLY A 252 -14.89 0.15 30.08
CA GLY A 252 -16.04 -0.54 29.52
C GLY A 252 -15.84 -0.92 28.07
N LYS A 253 -16.66 -1.86 27.60
CA LYS A 253 -16.67 -2.29 26.18
C LYS A 253 -18.07 -2.64 25.74
N GLY A 254 -18.32 -2.54 24.45
CA GLY A 254 -19.55 -2.98 23.81
C GLY A 254 -19.67 -4.50 23.70
N GLU A 255 -20.87 -4.93 23.35
CA GLU A 255 -21.18 -6.33 23.11
C GLU A 255 -20.30 -6.91 21.97
N ASN A 256 -19.81 -8.14 22.12
CA ASN A 256 -18.96 -8.85 21.16
C ASN A 256 -17.65 -8.14 20.81
N VAL A 257 -17.26 -7.08 21.52
CA VAL A 257 -15.97 -6.41 21.33
C VAL A 257 -14.88 -7.18 22.05
N TYR A 258 -13.83 -7.54 21.31
CA TYR A 258 -12.58 -8.05 21.89
C TYR A 258 -11.78 -6.88 22.47
N THR A 259 -11.15 -7.10 23.64
CA THR A 259 -10.21 -6.15 24.24
C THR A 259 -8.93 -6.85 24.66
N GLY A 260 -7.80 -6.20 24.48
CA GLY A 260 -6.49 -6.72 24.80
C GLY A 260 -5.44 -5.60 24.79
N ASP A 261 -4.20 -6.01 24.64
CA ASP A 261 -3.05 -5.14 24.62
C ASP A 261 -2.43 -5.10 23.23
N PHE A 262 -1.73 -4.03 22.89
CA PHE A 262 -0.84 -4.00 21.75
C PHE A 262 0.58 -3.55 22.14
N GLY A 263 1.55 -3.93 21.31
CA GLY A 263 2.96 -3.57 21.39
C GLY A 263 3.56 -3.53 20.00
N ASN A 264 4.87 -3.33 19.88
CA ASN A 264 5.72 -3.21 18.70
C ASN A 264 5.88 -1.79 18.11
N GLU A 265 4.84 -0.97 18.06
CA GLU A 265 4.89 0.43 17.59
C GLU A 265 4.29 1.34 18.69
N GLY A 266 4.90 1.33 19.89
CA GLY A 266 4.26 1.84 21.10
C GLY A 266 3.42 0.77 21.78
N THR A 267 2.86 1.09 22.94
CA THR A 267 2.02 0.19 23.74
C THR A 267 0.69 0.84 24.11
N GLY A 268 -0.32 0.02 24.40
CA GLY A 268 -1.62 0.54 24.80
C GLY A 268 -2.71 -0.51 24.91
N GLY A 269 -3.92 -0.03 25.12
CA GLY A 269 -5.16 -0.81 25.10
C GLY A 269 -5.69 -0.92 23.68
N HIS A 270 -6.02 -2.14 23.28
CA HIS A 270 -6.59 -2.47 21.99
C HIS A 270 -8.00 -3.01 22.13
N SER A 271 -8.88 -2.61 21.23
CA SER A 271 -10.21 -3.19 21.09
C SER A 271 -10.63 -3.29 19.64
N HIS A 272 -11.35 -4.36 19.31
CA HIS A 272 -11.96 -4.48 18.00
C HIS A 272 -13.27 -5.28 18.02
N LEU A 273 -14.16 -4.91 17.12
CA LEU A 273 -15.34 -5.67 16.75
C LEU A 273 -15.10 -6.32 15.39
N LYS A 274 -15.25 -7.64 15.26
CA LYS A 274 -15.31 -8.29 13.95
C LYS A 274 -16.66 -7.97 13.31
N PHE A 275 -16.62 -7.21 12.25
CA PHE A 275 -17.78 -6.81 11.47
C PHE A 275 -17.40 -6.67 10.00
N GLN A 276 -18.15 -7.34 9.11
CA GLN A 276 -17.93 -7.34 7.67
C GLN A 276 -18.55 -6.09 7.02
N TRP A 277 -18.02 -4.91 7.37
CA TRP A 277 -18.40 -3.66 6.73
C TRP A 277 -18.15 -3.75 5.21
N LYS A 278 -18.99 -3.08 4.41
CA LYS A 278 -18.98 -3.23 2.96
C LYS A 278 -18.26 -2.07 2.29
N THR A 279 -17.50 -2.38 1.23
CA THR A 279 -16.94 -1.40 0.30
C THR A 279 -18.05 -0.52 -0.26
N GLY A 280 -17.82 0.79 -0.34
CA GLY A 280 -18.80 1.77 -0.79
C GLY A 280 -19.86 2.15 0.25
N GLU A 281 -19.95 1.45 1.39
CA GLU A 281 -20.89 1.78 2.45
C GLU A 281 -20.27 2.77 3.44
N LYS A 282 -21.02 3.85 3.72
CA LYS A 282 -20.62 4.88 4.69
C LYS A 282 -20.62 4.34 6.11
N GLN A 283 -19.50 4.46 6.78
CA GLN A 283 -19.33 4.17 8.20
C GLN A 283 -19.22 5.48 8.99
N ARG A 284 -19.74 5.50 10.23
CA ARG A 284 -19.78 6.71 11.08
C ARG A 284 -19.07 6.44 12.39
N PHE A 285 -18.18 7.34 12.76
CA PHE A 285 -17.32 7.22 13.93
C PHE A 285 -17.39 8.47 14.79
N VAL A 286 -17.39 8.31 16.09
CA VAL A 286 -17.18 9.40 17.04
C VAL A 286 -16.27 8.94 18.18
N VAL A 287 -15.26 9.73 18.48
CA VAL A 287 -14.43 9.59 19.68
C VAL A 287 -14.79 10.73 20.64
N THR A 288 -14.93 10.41 21.92
CA THR A 288 -15.14 11.40 22.97
C THR A 288 -13.98 11.43 23.95
N ALA A 289 -13.76 12.59 24.56
CA ALA A 289 -12.82 12.76 25.67
C ALA A 289 -13.57 13.33 26.87
N GLN A 290 -13.39 12.73 28.03
CA GLN A 290 -13.92 13.18 29.31
C GLN A 290 -12.78 13.28 30.33
N PRO A 291 -12.18 14.45 30.52
CA PRO A 291 -11.31 14.70 31.66
C PRO A 291 -12.02 14.41 32.98
N THR A 292 -11.47 13.54 33.81
CA THR A 292 -12.04 13.19 35.10
C THR A 292 -11.40 13.98 36.27
N ASN A 293 -10.14 14.39 36.04
CA ASN A 293 -9.38 15.28 36.89
C ASN A 293 -8.16 15.80 36.11
N GLN A 294 -7.24 16.47 36.75
CA GLN A 294 -6.04 17.03 36.10
C GLN A 294 -5.06 15.97 35.54
N THR A 295 -5.22 14.69 35.85
CA THR A 295 -4.29 13.63 35.50
C THR A 295 -4.86 12.50 34.66
N PHE A 296 -6.18 12.43 34.51
CA PHE A 296 -6.84 11.37 33.77
C PHE A 296 -7.90 11.89 32.78
N THR A 297 -7.94 11.26 31.62
CA THR A 297 -9.04 11.44 30.65
C THR A 297 -9.59 10.07 30.24
N ILE A 298 -10.91 9.94 30.16
CA ILE A 298 -11.56 8.78 29.57
C ILE A 298 -11.80 9.08 28.10
N TYR A 299 -11.27 8.21 27.24
CA TYR A 299 -11.54 8.22 25.80
C TYR A 299 -12.50 7.07 25.47
N SER A 300 -13.60 7.39 24.76
CA SER A 300 -14.60 6.40 24.34
C SER A 300 -14.81 6.47 22.83
N GLY A 301 -14.81 5.31 22.19
CA GLY A 301 -15.08 5.19 20.76
C GLY A 301 -16.46 4.59 20.51
N TYR A 302 -17.28 5.29 19.74
CA TYR A 302 -18.60 4.83 19.32
C TYR A 302 -18.68 4.76 17.81
N TRP A 303 -19.20 3.65 17.33
CA TRP A 303 -19.44 3.39 15.91
C TRP A 303 -20.93 3.21 15.66
N PHE A 304 -21.46 3.80 14.57
CA PHE A 304 -22.85 3.63 14.20
C PHE A 304 -23.03 2.32 13.46
N HIS A 305 -23.73 1.37 14.07
CA HIS A 305 -23.98 0.06 13.51
C HIS A 305 -25.00 0.17 12.35
N PRO A 306 -24.62 -0.08 11.07
CA PRO A 306 -25.48 0.22 9.93
C PRO A 306 -26.75 -0.63 9.89
N GLU A 307 -26.70 -1.88 10.36
CA GLU A 307 -27.84 -2.81 10.36
C GLU A 307 -28.79 -2.54 11.53
N LYS A 308 -28.24 -2.30 12.75
CA LYS A 308 -29.03 -1.98 13.94
C LYS A 308 -29.54 -0.54 13.96
N LYS A 309 -28.91 0.34 13.16
CA LYS A 309 -29.19 1.79 13.09
C LYS A 309 -29.07 2.50 14.45
N GLU A 310 -28.08 2.09 15.23
CA GLU A 310 -27.81 2.65 16.57
C GLU A 310 -26.31 2.89 16.79
N TRP A 311 -25.98 3.79 17.69
CA TRP A 311 -24.63 4.00 18.16
C TRP A 311 -24.23 2.89 19.14
N MET A 312 -23.13 2.21 18.82
CA MET A 312 -22.55 1.15 19.63
C MET A 312 -21.23 1.60 20.25
N LEU A 313 -21.08 1.45 21.54
CA LEU A 313 -19.79 1.61 22.20
C LEU A 313 -18.85 0.50 21.70
N ILE A 314 -17.68 0.87 21.22
CA ILE A 314 -16.60 -0.09 21.00
C ILE A 314 -15.86 -0.31 22.33
N SER A 315 -15.23 0.72 22.86
CA SER A 315 -14.70 0.65 24.24
C SER A 315 -14.43 2.03 24.81
N SER A 316 -14.23 2.07 26.13
CA SER A 316 -13.80 3.25 26.90
C SER A 316 -12.50 2.90 27.64
N TRP A 317 -11.51 3.77 27.58
CA TRP A 317 -10.22 3.62 28.23
C TRP A 317 -9.86 4.86 29.03
N ARG A 318 -9.46 4.69 30.29
CA ARG A 318 -8.91 5.76 31.09
C ARG A 318 -7.42 5.88 30.85
N ALA A 319 -7.00 7.02 30.32
CA ALA A 319 -5.61 7.36 30.02
C ALA A 319 -5.02 8.18 31.18
N PRO A 320 -3.90 7.73 31.78
CA PRO A 320 -3.17 8.47 32.81
C PRO A 320 -2.30 9.56 32.20
N LYS A 321 -1.82 10.49 33.05
CA LYS A 321 -0.93 11.61 32.71
C LYS A 321 -1.51 12.46 31.55
N GLU A 322 -2.81 12.70 31.60
CA GLU A 322 -3.56 13.40 30.59
C GLU A 322 -4.37 14.57 31.18
N GLY A 323 -5.59 14.41 31.59
CA GLY A 323 -6.43 15.47 32.18
C GLY A 323 -6.90 16.53 31.18
N GLY A 324 -6.73 16.32 29.89
CA GLY A 324 -7.08 17.25 28.81
C GLY A 324 -8.06 16.67 27.80
N TRP A 325 -8.42 17.52 26.83
CA TRP A 325 -9.36 17.22 25.76
C TRP A 325 -8.65 16.61 24.53
N LEU A 326 -9.40 16.25 23.46
CA LEU A 326 -8.84 15.79 22.20
C LEU A 326 -8.00 16.91 21.55
N ARG A 327 -6.85 16.54 21.03
CA ARG A 327 -5.97 17.45 20.27
C ARG A 327 -5.22 16.70 19.17
N GLY A 328 -4.70 17.43 18.18
CA GLY A 328 -3.98 16.83 17.07
C GLY A 328 -4.87 15.90 16.24
N LEU A 329 -6.07 16.37 15.87
CA LEU A 329 -7.04 15.55 15.15
C LEU A 329 -6.57 15.21 13.76
N TYR A 330 -6.71 13.94 13.37
CA TYR A 330 -6.29 13.47 12.05
C TYR A 330 -7.07 12.22 11.60
N SER A 331 -6.97 11.93 10.31
CA SER A 331 -7.36 10.64 9.72
C SER A 331 -6.20 10.09 8.93
N PHE A 332 -6.19 8.78 8.65
CA PHE A 332 -5.19 8.18 7.76
C PHE A 332 -5.72 7.00 6.95
N SER A 333 -4.93 6.65 5.94
CA SER A 333 -5.00 5.38 5.22
C SER A 333 -3.63 4.71 5.24
N GLU A 334 -3.58 3.43 5.60
CA GLU A 334 -2.35 2.67 5.77
C GLU A 334 -2.42 1.28 5.14
N ASN A 335 -1.28 0.85 4.58
CA ASN A 335 -1.00 -0.51 4.18
C ASN A 335 -0.14 -1.20 5.26
N PHE A 336 -0.76 -1.94 6.19
CA PHE A 336 -0.05 -2.51 7.33
C PHE A 336 0.57 -3.90 7.09
N GLY A 337 0.23 -4.57 5.98
CA GLY A 337 0.66 -5.96 5.74
C GLY A 337 2.05 -6.17 5.17
N GLY A 338 2.72 -5.14 4.68
CA GLY A 338 4.11 -5.19 4.27
C GLY A 338 4.44 -5.77 2.89
N ASN A 339 3.50 -6.33 2.14
CA ASN A 339 3.77 -7.15 0.95
C ASN A 339 2.95 -6.79 -0.30
N ASN A 340 1.89 -5.99 -0.19
CA ASN A 340 0.97 -5.72 -1.29
C ASN A 340 0.74 -4.23 -1.58
N GLY A 341 1.74 -3.38 -1.38
CA GLY A 341 1.68 -1.96 -1.70
C GLY A 341 1.55 -1.64 -3.20
N HIS A 342 1.62 -2.64 -4.08
CA HIS A 342 1.33 -2.50 -5.51
C HIS A 342 -0.18 -2.46 -5.81
N ILE A 343 -1.03 -2.73 -4.83
CA ILE A 343 -2.48 -2.64 -4.97
C ILE A 343 -2.91 -1.28 -4.40
N ALA A 344 -3.72 -0.54 -5.17
CA ALA A 344 -4.21 0.76 -4.76
C ALA A 344 -5.19 0.68 -3.58
N ARG A 345 -5.17 1.73 -2.75
CA ARG A 345 -6.10 1.95 -1.65
C ARG A 345 -6.70 3.33 -1.77
N LYS A 346 -8.00 3.44 -1.52
CA LYS A 346 -8.72 4.72 -1.53
C LYS A 346 -9.86 4.70 -0.53
N ALA A 347 -9.99 5.78 0.23
CA ALA A 347 -11.16 6.04 1.07
C ALA A 347 -11.58 7.51 0.98
N LEU A 348 -12.86 7.75 1.18
CA LEU A 348 -13.46 9.07 1.33
C LEU A 348 -13.66 9.37 2.81
N TYR A 349 -13.41 10.61 3.20
CA TYR A 349 -13.55 11.13 4.55
C TYR A 349 -14.44 12.38 4.49
N GLY A 350 -15.59 12.34 5.12
CA GLY A 350 -16.56 13.41 5.02
C GLY A 350 -17.19 13.80 6.35
N ASN A 351 -17.92 14.89 6.32
CA ASN A 351 -18.75 15.36 7.41
C ASN A 351 -18.02 15.38 8.78
N GLN A 352 -16.80 15.94 8.80
CA GLN A 352 -16.00 16.05 10.02
C GLN A 352 -16.55 17.16 10.92
N TRP A 353 -16.84 16.82 12.17
CA TRP A 353 -17.31 17.75 13.18
C TRP A 353 -16.60 17.56 14.51
N ILE A 354 -16.39 18.65 15.22
CA ILE A 354 -15.98 18.62 16.62
C ILE A 354 -17.08 19.19 17.50
N ARG A 355 -17.22 18.64 18.71
CA ARG A 355 -18.03 19.21 19.77
C ARG A 355 -17.10 19.80 20.83
N THR A 356 -17.31 21.06 21.19
CA THR A 356 -16.55 21.70 22.27
C THR A 356 -17.05 21.23 23.64
N ASP A 357 -16.27 21.47 24.69
CA ASP A 357 -16.67 21.27 26.10
C ASP A 357 -17.90 22.10 26.50
N ALA A 358 -18.08 23.27 25.87
CA ALA A 358 -19.28 24.09 25.99
C ALA A 358 -20.50 23.57 25.21
N GLY A 359 -20.38 22.45 24.51
CA GLY A 359 -21.48 21.81 23.78
C GLY A 359 -21.71 22.31 22.36
N GLN A 360 -20.90 23.23 21.85
CA GLN A 360 -21.03 23.77 20.49
C GLN A 360 -20.45 22.78 19.46
N TRP A 361 -21.13 22.63 18.32
CA TRP A 361 -20.64 21.88 17.18
C TRP A 361 -19.98 22.79 16.14
N LEU A 362 -18.80 22.43 15.68
CA LEU A 362 -18.04 23.12 14.65
C LEU A 362 -17.66 22.15 13.54
N GLU A 363 -17.97 22.50 12.29
CA GLU A 363 -17.60 21.69 11.13
C GLU A 363 -16.15 21.94 10.73
N LEU A 364 -15.38 20.87 10.46
CA LEU A 364 -14.02 20.96 9.98
C LEU A 364 -14.02 20.80 8.45
N THR A 365 -13.79 21.87 7.75
CA THR A 365 -13.84 21.94 6.27
C THR A 365 -12.50 22.02 5.58
N THR A 366 -11.41 22.01 6.35
CA THR A 366 -10.03 22.05 5.82
C THR A 366 -9.23 20.91 6.40
N ALA A 367 -8.44 20.26 5.55
CA ALA A 367 -7.48 19.26 5.98
C ALA A 367 -6.11 19.48 5.31
N ARG A 368 -5.04 19.15 6.03
CA ARG A 368 -3.66 19.23 5.59
C ARG A 368 -3.12 17.84 5.33
N PHE A 369 -2.52 17.63 4.15
CA PHE A 369 -1.92 16.37 3.75
C PHE A 369 -0.54 16.16 4.38
N THR A 370 -0.30 14.97 4.90
CA THR A 370 1.02 14.47 5.27
C THR A 370 1.15 12.98 4.92
N HIS A 371 2.35 12.44 5.05
CA HIS A 371 2.64 11.03 4.81
C HIS A 371 3.80 10.56 5.69
N ASP A 372 4.01 9.25 5.78
CA ASP A 372 5.12 8.63 6.49
C ASP A 372 6.47 8.78 5.74
N VAL A 373 7.53 8.23 6.31
CA VAL A 373 8.87 8.26 5.70
C VAL A 373 8.93 7.52 4.36
N THR A 374 8.10 6.49 4.16
CA THR A 374 8.01 5.74 2.89
C THR A 374 7.58 6.64 1.73
N GLY A 375 6.64 7.55 1.98
CA GLY A 375 6.17 8.53 1.00
C GLY A 375 7.16 9.64 0.67
N LYS A 376 8.27 9.75 1.40
CA LYS A 376 9.26 10.80 1.18
C LYS A 376 10.10 10.56 -0.08
N SER A 377 10.51 9.30 -0.31
CA SER A 377 11.42 8.95 -1.42
C SER A 377 11.11 7.62 -2.08
N ASP A 378 10.58 6.64 -1.35
CA ASP A 378 10.50 5.27 -1.84
C ASP A 378 9.20 5.02 -2.63
N ARG A 379 8.08 5.57 -2.14
CA ARG A 379 6.74 5.41 -2.72
C ARG A 379 6.08 6.77 -2.88
N LEU A 380 6.15 7.31 -4.10
CA LEU A 380 5.63 8.65 -4.41
C LEU A 380 4.13 8.63 -4.74
N ASP A 381 3.55 7.48 -5.04
CA ASP A 381 2.15 7.24 -5.40
C ASP A 381 1.21 7.43 -4.20
N ARG A 382 1.05 8.69 -3.77
CA ARG A 382 0.29 9.12 -2.58
C ARG A 382 -0.46 10.41 -2.84
N PHE A 383 -1.77 10.41 -2.55
CA PHE A 383 -2.67 11.46 -3.02
C PHE A 383 -3.67 11.87 -1.96
N MET A 384 -4.03 13.14 -2.00
CA MET A 384 -5.16 13.74 -1.32
C MET A 384 -5.85 14.71 -2.25
N GLY A 385 -7.14 14.87 -2.08
CA GLY A 385 -7.96 15.88 -2.77
C GLY A 385 -9.37 15.91 -2.20
N VAL A 386 -10.27 16.53 -2.98
CA VAL A 386 -11.70 16.60 -2.66
C VAL A 386 -12.48 15.98 -3.80
N GLU A 387 -13.38 15.05 -3.47
CA GLU A 387 -14.26 14.36 -4.40
C GLU A 387 -15.67 14.29 -3.80
N ASN A 388 -16.68 14.71 -4.55
CA ASN A 388 -18.08 14.74 -4.09
C ASN A 388 -18.29 15.46 -2.74
N GLY A 389 -17.54 16.54 -2.50
CA GLY A 389 -17.61 17.30 -1.25
C GLY A 389 -16.96 16.64 -0.04
N GLN A 390 -16.22 15.56 -0.23
CA GLN A 390 -15.49 14.83 0.79
C GLN A 390 -13.99 14.85 0.50
N PHE A 391 -13.14 14.80 1.52
CA PHE A 391 -11.73 14.52 1.33
C PHE A 391 -11.55 13.09 0.88
N PHE A 392 -10.53 12.83 0.06
CA PHE A 392 -10.07 11.47 -0.16
C PHE A 392 -8.59 11.33 0.19
N LEU A 393 -8.22 10.13 0.58
CA LEU A 393 -6.85 9.66 0.59
C LEU A 393 -6.75 8.46 -0.36
N SER A 394 -5.70 8.48 -1.20
CA SER A 394 -5.36 7.33 -2.05
C SER A 394 -3.86 7.12 -2.05
N HIS A 395 -3.43 5.85 -2.04
CA HIS A 395 -2.03 5.49 -2.07
C HIS A 395 -1.83 4.06 -2.57
N GLY A 396 -0.61 3.78 -3.06
CA GLY A 396 -0.28 2.50 -3.68
C GLY A 396 -0.77 2.41 -5.13
N GLY A 397 -0.58 1.25 -5.75
CA GLY A 397 -0.97 0.98 -7.13
C GLY A 397 0.03 1.49 -8.17
N PHE A 398 1.10 2.17 -7.77
CA PHE A 398 2.06 2.81 -8.68
C PHE A 398 1.41 3.77 -9.67
N ASN A 399 0.42 4.54 -9.19
CA ASN A 399 -0.21 5.60 -9.96
C ASN A 399 0.75 6.79 -10.12
N GLU A 400 0.68 7.47 -11.26
CA GLU A 400 1.54 8.62 -11.55
C GLU A 400 1.15 9.86 -10.74
N GLY A 401 2.14 10.64 -10.38
CA GLY A 401 1.97 11.88 -9.63
C GLY A 401 2.00 11.68 -8.12
N PHE A 402 1.76 12.76 -7.40
CA PHE A 402 1.68 12.77 -5.94
C PHE A 402 1.13 14.10 -5.41
N THR A 403 0.58 14.10 -4.22
CA THR A 403 0.29 15.30 -3.44
C THR A 403 1.50 15.69 -2.58
N LYS A 404 1.83 16.97 -2.53
CA LYS A 404 2.96 17.48 -1.71
C LYS A 404 2.60 17.44 -0.23
N SER A 405 3.54 17.01 0.61
CA SER A 405 3.40 17.06 2.06
C SER A 405 3.23 18.52 2.53
N GLY A 406 2.25 18.75 3.39
CA GLY A 406 1.93 20.09 3.90
C GLY A 406 0.89 20.83 3.08
N GLU A 407 0.49 20.36 1.92
CA GLU A 407 -0.59 20.93 1.13
C GLU A 407 -1.93 20.85 1.85
N SER A 408 -2.73 21.94 1.77
CA SER A 408 -4.03 22.03 2.44
C SER A 408 -5.15 22.12 1.43
N PHE A 409 -6.23 21.40 1.71
CA PHE A 409 -7.40 21.31 0.83
C PHE A 409 -8.66 21.73 1.60
N PRO A 410 -9.41 22.72 1.10
CA PRO A 410 -10.75 23.01 1.60
C PRO A 410 -11.80 22.13 0.90
N ARG A 411 -12.83 21.72 1.63
CA ARG A 411 -14.05 21.15 1.06
C ARG A 411 -15.25 22.04 1.34
N PRO A 412 -16.32 21.96 0.59
CA PRO A 412 -17.58 22.63 0.94
C PRO A 412 -18.09 22.20 2.32
N ALA A 413 -18.64 23.14 3.08
CA ALA A 413 -19.37 22.83 4.29
C ALA A 413 -20.65 22.05 3.94
N THR A 414 -20.99 21.04 4.73
CA THR A 414 -22.24 20.32 4.58
C THR A 414 -23.39 20.99 5.34
N GLY A 415 -23.07 21.65 6.45
CA GLY A 415 -24.04 22.18 7.39
C GLY A 415 -24.89 21.07 8.08
N GLN A 416 -24.57 19.79 7.81
CA GLN A 416 -25.32 18.65 8.36
C GLN A 416 -24.72 18.18 9.66
N LEU A 417 -25.28 18.65 10.76
CA LEU A 417 -24.92 18.18 12.10
C LEU A 417 -25.09 16.65 12.20
N PRO A 418 -24.15 15.96 12.83
CA PRO A 418 -24.29 14.51 13.06
C PRO A 418 -25.43 14.24 14.06
N ASP A 419 -26.31 13.29 13.71
CA ASP A 419 -27.34 12.77 14.65
C ASP A 419 -26.69 11.78 15.63
N ILE A 420 -26.24 12.30 16.76
CA ILE A 420 -25.53 11.52 17.79
C ILE A 420 -26.39 11.51 19.07
N LYS A 421 -26.96 10.34 19.38
CA LYS A 421 -27.79 10.11 20.57
C LYS A 421 -27.04 9.26 21.59
N LEU A 422 -25.88 9.72 22.04
CA LEU A 422 -25.12 9.07 23.11
C LEU A 422 -24.75 10.09 24.19
N PRO A 423 -24.41 9.61 25.40
CA PRO A 423 -23.91 10.49 26.43
C PRO A 423 -22.57 11.06 26.02
N LEU A 424 -22.58 12.28 25.51
CA LEU A 424 -21.35 13.04 25.21
C LEU A 424 -20.94 13.82 26.48
N PRO A 425 -19.61 13.93 26.72
CA PRO A 425 -19.09 14.68 27.85
C PRO A 425 -19.47 16.15 27.80
#